data_b68622a33a8c993ed219597e94022632
#
_entry.id   b68622a33a8c993ed219597e94022632
#
_cell.length_a   1.000
_cell.length_b   1.000
_cell.length_c   1.000
_cell.angle_alpha   90.00
_cell.angle_beta   90.00
_cell.angle_gamma   90.00
#
_symmetry.space_group_name_H-M   'P 1'
#
loop_
_entity.id
_entity.type
_entity.pdbx_description
1 polymer ?
#
loop_
_entity_poly.entity_id
_entity_poly.type
_entity_poly.pdbx_seq_one_letter_code
_entity_poly.pdbx_strand_id
1 'polypeptide(L)'
;MWLIAPTTETVQSFFQGKDRTGRNPQVPILTASIVVAWIFAKSITNAANLGRSFGLMGGLAYAVYYMGIPICGLLIIRIRRTTGARSLVEYISWIYGSGAAKFFMAVILVRLYNEVWSNTAVVGSYFGQPGSQSFVLSSLVFTGLVLFYTLKGGLRASLVTDLIQFGLLLLAVLLTLLWVVPQAPGLSLAPMKSGFWNSGIDLLLVALIQCIPYAFHDPVLTDRAFLSGAKTTYRAYLLAGIIGASLIVLFSFVGMAARFVGGNAAVDAPVQAAAAGGAGILALMLCVMMLSGGSTLDSTFSSTSKAVVLDLKVGWQPVLTGRISMIAMAILGNLPMLLGTNILKATTVSGTMILGLAPIFLSLSREQRPQGAFFAPVGLSVVLGAVSAIKPDLLPWKIGSGENASLLAWNVVTIALVWVVFGLFVWQGKKSQNKMTRR
;
A
#
# COMPACT_ATOMS: atom_id res chain seq x y z
N MET A 1 -6.01 12.32 -18.47
CA MET A 1 -5.77 12.85 -17.11
C MET A 1 -5.26 14.29 -17.11
N TRP A 2 -4.29 14.67 -17.91
CA TRP A 2 -3.76 16.05 -17.90
C TRP A 2 -4.80 17.16 -18.17
N LEU A 3 -5.72 16.95 -19.09
CA LEU A 3 -6.81 17.91 -19.41
C LEU A 3 -7.78 18.12 -18.23
N ILE A 4 -7.99 17.09 -17.44
CA ILE A 4 -8.96 17.04 -16.34
C ILE A 4 -8.32 17.49 -15.02
N ALA A 5 -7.03 17.27 -14.84
CA ALA A 5 -6.29 17.64 -13.64
C ALA A 5 -6.34 19.17 -13.42
N PRO A 6 -6.88 19.65 -12.29
CA PRO A 6 -6.92 21.07 -12.00
C PRO A 6 -5.51 21.63 -11.73
N THR A 7 -5.27 22.85 -12.20
CA THR A 7 -4.07 23.60 -11.82
C THR A 7 -4.29 24.23 -10.47
N THR A 8 -3.35 24.06 -9.54
CA THR A 8 -3.40 24.70 -8.21
C THR A 8 -2.05 25.27 -7.82
N GLU A 9 -2.08 26.45 -7.18
CA GLU A 9 -0.91 27.15 -6.67
C GLU A 9 -1.00 27.42 -5.16
N THR A 10 -2.17 27.18 -4.57
CA THR A 10 -2.38 27.40 -3.14
C THR A 10 -1.94 26.18 -2.34
N VAL A 11 -1.31 26.41 -1.19
CA VAL A 11 -0.89 25.36 -0.26
C VAL A 11 -2.07 24.46 0.14
N GLN A 12 -3.24 25.02 0.36
CA GLN A 12 -4.42 24.27 0.77
C GLN A 12 -4.93 23.31 -0.32
N SER A 13 -4.99 23.76 -1.57
CA SER A 13 -5.40 22.89 -2.67
C SER A 13 -4.32 21.86 -3.00
N PHE A 14 -3.05 22.28 -3.07
CA PHE A 14 -1.94 21.43 -3.48
C PHE A 14 -1.64 20.29 -2.50
N PHE A 15 -1.67 20.56 -1.18
CA PHE A 15 -1.31 19.58 -0.14
C PHE A 15 -2.51 19.02 0.65
N GLN A 16 -3.65 19.72 0.70
CA GLN A 16 -4.83 19.31 1.47
C GLN A 16 -6.02 18.91 0.58
N GLY A 17 -5.88 19.00 -0.74
CA GLY A 17 -6.90 18.56 -1.68
C GLY A 17 -8.20 19.38 -1.66
N LYS A 18 -8.22 20.57 -1.04
CA LYS A 18 -9.40 21.45 -0.99
C LYS A 18 -9.77 21.93 -2.39
N ASP A 19 -11.07 22.09 -2.63
CA ASP A 19 -11.56 22.66 -3.88
C ASP A 19 -11.34 24.18 -3.95
N ARG A 20 -11.73 24.80 -5.10
CA ARG A 20 -11.60 26.25 -5.30
C ARG A 20 -12.40 27.08 -4.30
N THR A 21 -13.43 26.48 -3.68
CA THR A 21 -14.26 27.13 -2.65
C THR A 21 -13.78 26.85 -1.23
N GLY A 22 -12.65 26.17 -1.06
CA GLY A 22 -12.07 25.79 0.24
C GLY A 22 -12.74 24.59 0.92
N ARG A 23 -13.65 23.87 0.22
CA ARG A 23 -14.35 22.70 0.78
C ARG A 23 -13.48 21.46 0.77
N ASN A 24 -13.65 20.65 1.81
CA ASN A 24 -12.99 19.36 1.95
C ASN A 24 -13.60 18.29 1.01
N PRO A 25 -12.83 17.24 0.65
CA PRO A 25 -13.33 16.14 -0.15
C PRO A 25 -14.56 15.46 0.48
N GLN A 26 -15.55 15.15 -0.35
CA GLN A 26 -16.78 14.44 0.02
C GLN A 26 -16.60 12.91 -0.04
N VAL A 27 -17.56 12.15 0.52
CA VAL A 27 -17.51 10.68 0.57
C VAL A 27 -17.20 10.04 -0.79
N PRO A 28 -17.85 10.38 -1.93
CA PRO A 28 -17.58 9.70 -3.21
C PRO A 28 -16.14 9.92 -3.69
N ILE A 29 -15.64 11.17 -3.64
CA ILE A 29 -14.28 11.50 -4.07
C ILE A 29 -13.25 10.82 -3.17
N LEU A 30 -13.46 10.85 -1.86
CA LEU A 30 -12.55 10.25 -0.88
C LEU A 30 -12.54 8.72 -1.01
N THR A 31 -13.70 8.09 -1.19
CA THR A 31 -13.81 6.64 -1.41
C THR A 31 -13.10 6.22 -2.69
N ALA A 32 -13.40 6.88 -3.81
CA ALA A 32 -12.78 6.59 -5.10
C ALA A 32 -11.26 6.71 -5.02
N SER A 33 -10.77 7.81 -4.42
CA SER A 33 -9.34 8.04 -4.25
C SER A 33 -8.66 6.99 -3.38
N ILE A 34 -9.27 6.56 -2.26
CA ILE A 34 -8.71 5.51 -1.41
C ILE A 34 -8.68 4.17 -2.16
N VAL A 35 -9.78 3.80 -2.85
CA VAL A 35 -9.86 2.53 -3.58
C VAL A 35 -8.80 2.47 -4.66
N VAL A 36 -8.80 3.45 -5.57
CA VAL A 36 -7.93 3.43 -6.75
C VAL A 36 -6.46 3.58 -6.38
N ALA A 37 -6.15 4.42 -5.37
CA ALA A 37 -4.78 4.59 -4.92
C ALA A 37 -4.24 3.37 -4.16
N TRP A 38 -5.12 2.52 -3.61
CA TRP A 38 -4.71 1.32 -2.86
C TRP A 38 -4.89 0.01 -3.64
N ILE A 39 -5.65 0.01 -4.72
CA ILE A 39 -5.62 -1.07 -5.72
C ILE A 39 -4.42 -0.84 -6.63
N PHE A 40 -3.24 -1.11 -6.12
CA PHE A 40 -1.98 -1.01 -6.84
C PHE A 40 -1.97 -1.92 -8.07
N ALA A 41 -1.28 -1.55 -9.15
CA ALA A 41 -1.08 -2.46 -10.27
C ALA A 41 -0.43 -3.78 -9.82
N LYS A 42 0.53 -3.69 -8.89
CA LYS A 42 1.12 -4.87 -8.24
C LYS A 42 0.11 -5.68 -7.41
N SER A 43 -0.90 -5.05 -6.80
CA SER A 43 -1.92 -5.76 -6.03
C SER A 43 -2.83 -6.60 -6.92
N ILE A 44 -3.18 -6.07 -8.08
CA ILE A 44 -3.92 -6.79 -9.12
C ILE A 44 -3.12 -7.99 -9.61
N THR A 45 -1.84 -7.79 -9.91
CA THR A 45 -0.92 -8.86 -10.32
C THR A 45 -0.79 -9.93 -9.25
N ASN A 46 -0.58 -9.54 -7.99
CA ASN A 46 -0.49 -10.48 -6.87
C ASN A 46 -1.80 -11.23 -6.65
N ALA A 47 -2.96 -10.57 -6.70
CA ALA A 47 -4.25 -11.23 -6.56
C ALA A 47 -4.48 -12.30 -7.65
N ALA A 48 -4.12 -12.00 -8.89
CA ALA A 48 -4.19 -12.95 -9.98
C ALA A 48 -3.19 -14.11 -9.81
N ASN A 49 -1.93 -13.85 -9.47
CA ASN A 49 -0.92 -14.89 -9.22
C ASN A 49 -1.35 -15.82 -8.08
N LEU A 50 -1.88 -15.27 -6.99
CA LEU A 50 -2.40 -16.04 -5.86
C LEU A 50 -3.67 -16.80 -6.23
N GLY A 51 -4.54 -16.24 -7.06
CA GLY A 51 -5.69 -16.94 -7.65
C GLY A 51 -5.26 -18.14 -8.50
N ARG A 52 -4.19 -17.99 -9.29
CA ARG A 52 -3.60 -19.09 -10.06
C ARG A 52 -3.08 -20.20 -9.13
N SER A 53 -2.41 -19.88 -8.02
CA SER A 53 -1.82 -20.86 -7.11
C SER A 53 -2.85 -21.45 -6.13
N PHE A 54 -3.63 -20.61 -5.47
CA PHE A 54 -4.48 -20.97 -4.33
C PHE A 54 -5.99 -20.83 -4.58
N GLY A 55 -6.40 -20.57 -5.83
CA GLY A 55 -7.82 -20.39 -6.15
C GLY A 55 -8.44 -19.21 -5.42
N LEU A 56 -9.71 -19.37 -5.02
CA LEU A 56 -10.45 -18.34 -4.29
C LEU A 56 -9.77 -17.96 -2.97
N MET A 57 -9.15 -18.91 -2.28
CA MET A 57 -8.45 -18.67 -1.02
C MET A 57 -7.28 -17.70 -1.20
N GLY A 58 -6.56 -17.76 -2.33
CA GLY A 58 -5.51 -16.80 -2.65
C GLY A 58 -6.03 -15.37 -2.78
N GLY A 59 -7.18 -15.20 -3.46
CA GLY A 59 -7.87 -13.91 -3.54
C GLY A 59 -8.32 -13.40 -2.17
N LEU A 60 -8.93 -14.25 -1.35
CA LEU A 60 -9.37 -13.92 0.01
C LEU A 60 -8.19 -13.55 0.91
N ALA A 61 -7.09 -14.32 0.86
CA ALA A 61 -5.90 -14.04 1.65
C ALA A 61 -5.32 -12.66 1.34
N TYR A 62 -5.28 -12.26 0.06
CA TYR A 62 -4.80 -10.94 -0.29
C TYR A 62 -5.81 -9.84 0.02
N ALA A 63 -7.12 -10.09 -0.10
CA ALA A 63 -8.19 -9.16 0.24
C ALA A 63 -8.20 -8.78 1.73
N VAL A 64 -7.69 -9.64 2.62
CA VAL A 64 -7.56 -9.35 4.07
C VAL A 64 -6.76 -8.06 4.34
N TYR A 65 -5.76 -7.72 3.52
CA TYR A 65 -5.03 -6.46 3.68
C TYR A 65 -5.96 -5.24 3.61
N TYR A 66 -7.04 -5.32 2.83
CA TYR A 66 -8.01 -4.22 2.68
C TYR A 66 -8.89 -4.03 3.92
N MET A 67 -8.95 -5.00 4.85
CA MET A 67 -9.54 -4.82 6.18
C MET A 67 -8.77 -3.77 7.00
N GLY A 68 -7.49 -3.56 6.72
CA GLY A 68 -6.69 -2.50 7.32
C GLY A 68 -7.24 -1.10 7.03
N ILE A 69 -7.93 -0.88 5.90
CA ILE A 69 -8.46 0.43 5.50
C ILE A 69 -9.48 0.96 6.52
N PRO A 70 -10.63 0.28 6.80
CA PRO A 70 -11.60 0.78 7.76
C PRO A 70 -11.03 0.87 9.18
N ILE A 71 -10.16 -0.06 9.59
CA ILE A 71 -9.51 -0.02 10.90
C ILE A 71 -8.59 1.22 11.01
N CYS A 72 -7.79 1.49 10.00
CA CYS A 72 -6.94 2.68 9.92
C CYS A 72 -7.77 3.96 10.02
N GLY A 73 -8.86 4.07 9.25
CA GLY A 73 -9.78 5.22 9.31
C GLY A 73 -10.34 5.45 10.71
N LEU A 74 -10.80 4.40 11.38
CA LEU A 74 -11.34 4.46 12.75
C LEU A 74 -10.27 4.91 13.77
N LEU A 75 -9.07 4.33 13.70
CA LEU A 75 -7.99 4.67 14.62
C LEU A 75 -7.50 6.10 14.42
N ILE A 76 -7.40 6.59 13.17
CA ILE A 76 -7.04 7.98 12.89
C ILE A 76 -8.13 8.95 13.37
N ILE A 77 -9.41 8.63 13.19
CA ILE A 77 -10.50 9.44 13.77
C ILE A 77 -10.35 9.52 15.30
N ARG A 78 -10.01 8.40 15.94
CA ARG A 78 -9.76 8.38 17.39
C ARG A 78 -8.54 9.23 17.77
N ILE A 79 -7.42 9.13 17.04
CA ILE A 79 -6.24 9.98 17.22
C ILE A 79 -6.63 11.45 17.14
N ARG A 80 -7.31 11.86 16.05
CA ARG A 80 -7.74 13.26 15.85
C ARG A 80 -8.61 13.79 16.99
N ARG A 81 -9.56 12.97 17.48
CA ARG A 81 -10.47 13.35 18.58
C ARG A 81 -9.77 13.44 19.94
N THR A 82 -8.77 12.59 20.16
CA THR A 82 -8.11 12.49 21.47
C THR A 82 -6.94 13.44 21.63
N THR A 83 -6.24 13.76 20.53
CA THR A 83 -4.99 14.53 20.58
C THR A 83 -5.07 15.84 19.78
N GLY A 84 -6.03 15.99 18.89
CA GLY A 84 -6.11 17.15 17.96
C GLY A 84 -5.07 17.09 16.84
N ALA A 85 -4.28 16.02 16.71
CA ALA A 85 -3.23 15.89 15.70
C ALA A 85 -3.79 16.02 14.28
N ARG A 86 -3.04 16.66 13.40
CA ARG A 86 -3.38 16.94 11.99
C ARG A 86 -2.66 16.01 11.01
N SER A 87 -1.70 15.20 11.50
CA SER A 87 -1.03 14.13 10.77
C SER A 87 -0.58 13.03 11.74
N LEU A 88 -0.25 11.83 11.21
CA LEU A 88 0.35 10.78 12.03
C LEU A 88 1.75 11.17 12.53
N VAL A 89 2.49 11.92 11.74
CA VAL A 89 3.82 12.42 12.10
C VAL A 89 3.73 13.35 13.31
N GLU A 90 2.73 14.25 13.33
CA GLU A 90 2.46 15.14 14.46
C GLU A 90 2.07 14.33 15.71
N TYR A 91 1.20 13.31 15.57
CA TYR A 91 0.84 12.41 16.65
C TYR A 91 2.06 11.69 17.24
N ILE A 92 2.91 11.10 16.39
CA ILE A 92 4.13 10.40 16.83
C ILE A 92 5.10 11.37 17.50
N SER A 93 5.27 12.58 16.94
CA SER A 93 6.12 13.61 17.52
C SER A 93 5.66 14.02 18.93
N TRP A 94 4.36 14.11 19.15
CA TRP A 94 3.79 14.48 20.43
C TRP A 94 3.91 13.37 21.48
N ILE A 95 3.66 12.10 21.10
CA ILE A 95 3.67 10.97 22.03
C ILE A 95 5.11 10.48 22.31
N TYR A 96 5.95 10.36 21.25
CA TYR A 96 7.26 9.69 21.33
C TYR A 96 8.45 10.63 21.05
N GLY A 97 8.18 11.91 20.77
CA GLY A 97 9.18 12.92 20.48
C GLY A 97 9.58 13.03 19.00
N SER A 98 10.29 14.13 18.68
CA SER A 98 10.66 14.49 17.31
C SER A 98 11.59 13.48 16.62
N GLY A 99 12.45 12.80 17.38
CA GLY A 99 13.31 11.73 16.84
C GLY A 99 12.51 10.56 16.28
N ALA A 100 11.48 10.11 17.01
CA ALA A 100 10.56 9.06 16.55
C ALA A 100 9.80 9.47 15.29
N ALA A 101 9.34 10.74 15.25
CA ALA A 101 8.66 11.27 14.07
C ALA A 101 9.56 11.31 12.82
N LYS A 102 10.83 11.73 12.96
CA LYS A 102 11.81 11.72 11.86
C LYS A 102 12.10 10.30 11.37
N PHE A 103 12.23 9.34 12.27
CA PHE A 103 12.43 7.94 11.91
C PHE A 103 11.20 7.36 11.18
N PHE A 104 10.00 7.66 11.68
CA PHE A 104 8.76 7.28 10.99
C PHE A 104 8.67 7.88 9.60
N MET A 105 9.09 9.13 9.42
CA MET A 105 9.19 9.76 8.11
C MET A 105 10.13 9.03 7.16
N ALA A 106 11.28 8.55 7.65
CA ALA A 106 12.19 7.74 6.84
C ALA A 106 11.51 6.44 6.38
N VAL A 107 10.79 5.76 7.28
CA VAL A 107 10.00 4.54 6.93
C VAL A 107 8.95 4.85 5.86
N ILE A 108 8.23 5.97 5.97
CA ILE A 108 7.25 6.42 4.98
C ILE A 108 7.91 6.71 3.62
N LEU A 109 9.05 7.40 3.59
CA LEU A 109 9.73 7.72 2.34
C LEU A 109 10.25 6.47 1.62
N VAL A 110 10.75 5.48 2.36
CA VAL A 110 11.13 4.16 1.82
C VAL A 110 9.90 3.44 1.25
N ARG A 111 8.75 3.55 1.92
CA ARG A 111 7.49 2.99 1.41
C ARG A 111 7.08 3.63 0.09
N LEU A 112 7.07 4.97 0.01
CA LEU A 112 6.74 5.70 -1.21
C LEU A 112 7.71 5.40 -2.36
N TYR A 113 9.00 5.31 -2.06
CA TYR A 113 10.02 4.87 -3.00
C TYR A 113 9.70 3.48 -3.58
N ASN A 114 9.35 2.51 -2.73
CA ASN A 114 8.97 1.17 -3.16
C ASN A 114 7.70 1.16 -4.03
N GLU A 115 6.75 2.08 -3.80
CA GLU A 115 5.55 2.18 -4.63
C GLU A 115 5.84 2.65 -6.07
N VAL A 116 6.84 3.50 -6.27
CA VAL A 116 7.16 3.96 -7.62
C VAL A 116 7.60 2.78 -8.49
N TRP A 117 8.74 2.14 -8.16
CA TRP A 117 9.30 1.10 -9.05
C TRP A 117 8.39 -0.13 -9.16
N SER A 118 7.74 -0.54 -8.08
CA SER A 118 6.94 -1.77 -8.08
C SER A 118 5.68 -1.67 -8.94
N ASN A 119 5.11 -0.48 -9.09
CA ASN A 119 3.94 -0.27 -9.96
C ASN A 119 4.34 0.03 -11.40
N THR A 120 5.42 0.76 -11.62
CA THR A 120 5.94 1.02 -12.98
C THR A 120 6.48 -0.25 -13.63
N ALA A 121 7.12 -1.13 -12.86
CA ALA A 121 7.59 -2.42 -13.33
C ALA A 121 6.43 -3.33 -13.81
N VAL A 122 5.27 -3.29 -13.16
CA VAL A 122 4.09 -4.03 -13.64
C VAL A 122 3.64 -3.53 -15.01
N VAL A 123 3.59 -2.22 -15.23
CA VAL A 123 3.27 -1.66 -16.55
C VAL A 123 4.33 -2.06 -17.58
N GLY A 124 5.61 -1.95 -17.22
CA GLY A 124 6.74 -2.34 -18.06
C GLY A 124 6.69 -3.79 -18.53
N SER A 125 6.21 -4.71 -17.67
CA SER A 125 6.13 -6.15 -18.00
C SER A 125 5.19 -6.50 -19.15
N TYR A 126 4.29 -5.58 -19.54
CA TYR A 126 3.45 -5.73 -20.74
C TYR A 126 4.18 -5.38 -22.04
N PHE A 127 5.33 -4.72 -21.97
CA PHE A 127 6.09 -4.28 -23.14
C PHE A 127 7.39 -5.06 -23.32
N GLY A 128 7.86 -5.76 -22.29
CA GLY A 128 9.10 -6.54 -22.38
C GLY A 128 9.47 -7.26 -21.08
N GLN A 129 10.47 -8.12 -21.17
CA GLN A 129 11.02 -8.82 -20.01
C GLN A 129 11.71 -7.82 -19.07
N PRO A 130 11.69 -8.04 -17.73
CA PRO A 130 12.39 -7.22 -16.77
C PRO A 130 13.85 -6.97 -17.18
N GLY A 131 14.27 -5.69 -17.20
CA GLY A 131 15.61 -5.26 -17.61
C GLY A 131 15.78 -5.04 -19.13
N SER A 132 14.83 -5.40 -19.99
CA SER A 132 14.89 -5.08 -21.41
C SER A 132 14.68 -3.58 -21.66
N GLN A 133 15.19 -3.07 -22.80
CA GLN A 133 15.03 -1.66 -23.16
C GLN A 133 13.56 -1.23 -23.26
N SER A 134 12.69 -2.07 -23.84
CA SER A 134 11.24 -1.81 -23.95
C SER A 134 10.57 -1.75 -22.58
N PHE A 135 10.94 -2.64 -21.66
CA PHE A 135 10.47 -2.63 -20.27
C PHE A 135 10.86 -1.32 -19.55
N VAL A 136 12.14 -0.93 -19.61
CA VAL A 136 12.63 0.28 -18.93
C VAL A 136 12.01 1.52 -19.55
N LEU A 137 12.00 1.63 -20.89
CA LEU A 137 11.46 2.80 -21.58
C LEU A 137 9.97 2.99 -21.30
N SER A 138 9.15 1.94 -21.39
CA SER A 138 7.71 2.03 -21.11
C SER A 138 7.42 2.41 -19.66
N SER A 139 8.19 1.89 -18.70
CA SER A 139 8.08 2.24 -17.28
C SER A 139 8.42 3.71 -17.05
N LEU A 140 9.49 4.23 -17.66
CA LEU A 140 9.89 5.64 -17.53
C LEU A 140 8.88 6.58 -18.21
N VAL A 141 8.40 6.23 -19.40
CA VAL A 141 7.36 7.00 -20.10
C VAL A 141 6.09 7.05 -19.26
N PHE A 142 5.64 5.91 -18.71
CA PHE A 142 4.48 5.86 -17.84
C PHE A 142 4.65 6.75 -16.58
N THR A 143 5.80 6.66 -15.91
CA THR A 143 6.14 7.52 -14.78
C THR A 143 6.08 9.00 -15.15
N GLY A 144 6.68 9.37 -16.27
CA GLY A 144 6.71 10.76 -16.77
C GLY A 144 5.32 11.31 -17.09
N LEU A 145 4.44 10.50 -17.71
CA LEU A 145 3.06 10.88 -18.00
C LEU A 145 2.25 11.13 -16.71
N VAL A 146 2.42 10.28 -15.69
CA VAL A 146 1.74 10.47 -14.40
C VAL A 146 2.29 11.68 -13.66
N LEU A 147 3.61 11.81 -13.58
CA LEU A 147 4.27 12.97 -12.96
C LEU A 147 3.79 14.29 -13.57
N PHE A 148 3.70 14.34 -14.89
CA PHE A 148 3.35 15.56 -15.62
C PHE A 148 1.99 16.15 -15.20
N TYR A 149 0.94 15.34 -15.06
CA TYR A 149 -0.34 15.86 -14.59
C TYR A 149 -0.39 16.09 -13.08
N THR A 150 0.39 15.31 -12.30
CA THR A 150 0.43 15.47 -10.84
C THR A 150 1.11 16.77 -10.43
N LEU A 151 2.18 17.18 -11.12
CA LEU A 151 2.87 18.46 -10.91
C LEU A 151 1.95 19.67 -11.08
N LYS A 152 0.88 19.54 -11.87
CA LYS A 152 -0.07 20.61 -12.16
C LYS A 152 -0.87 21.02 -10.92
N GLY A 153 -1.29 20.07 -10.07
CA GLY A 153 -2.20 20.36 -8.97
C GLY A 153 -2.03 19.57 -7.68
N GLY A 154 -0.95 18.77 -7.57
CA GLY A 154 -0.66 18.00 -6.36
C GLY A 154 -1.81 17.08 -5.94
N LEU A 155 -2.12 17.03 -4.64
CA LEU A 155 -3.18 16.17 -4.10
C LEU A 155 -4.57 16.49 -4.68
N ARG A 156 -4.86 17.75 -5.01
CA ARG A 156 -6.15 18.09 -5.62
C ARG A 156 -6.28 17.50 -7.02
N ALA A 157 -5.21 17.50 -7.81
CA ALA A 157 -5.20 16.84 -9.12
C ALA A 157 -5.42 15.35 -8.98
N SER A 158 -4.68 14.69 -8.07
CA SER A 158 -4.83 13.27 -7.75
C SER A 158 -6.28 12.92 -7.39
N LEU A 159 -6.91 13.60 -6.43
CA LEU A 159 -8.29 13.34 -6.01
C LEU A 159 -9.32 13.45 -7.15
N VAL A 160 -9.13 14.39 -8.08
CA VAL A 160 -10.05 14.56 -9.23
C VAL A 160 -9.81 13.49 -10.29
N THR A 161 -8.55 13.19 -10.60
CA THR A 161 -8.22 12.11 -11.54
C THR A 161 -8.59 10.74 -11.00
N ASP A 162 -8.43 10.49 -9.70
CA ASP A 162 -8.81 9.26 -9.01
C ASP A 162 -10.31 8.93 -9.20
N LEU A 163 -11.20 9.93 -9.14
CA LEU A 163 -12.63 9.70 -9.32
C LEU A 163 -12.94 9.14 -10.72
N ILE A 164 -12.26 9.67 -11.73
CA ILE A 164 -12.43 9.22 -13.13
C ILE A 164 -11.76 7.87 -13.34
N GLN A 165 -10.52 7.72 -12.83
CA GLN A 165 -9.79 6.46 -12.89
C GLN A 165 -10.57 5.33 -12.21
N PHE A 166 -11.25 5.62 -11.10
CA PHE A 166 -12.09 4.66 -10.40
C PHE A 166 -13.24 4.14 -11.28
N GLY A 167 -13.99 5.05 -11.93
CA GLY A 167 -15.06 4.66 -12.84
C GLY A 167 -14.56 3.83 -14.03
N LEU A 168 -13.45 4.27 -14.64
CA LEU A 168 -12.83 3.55 -15.75
C LEU A 168 -12.25 2.21 -15.31
N LEU A 169 -11.66 2.12 -14.13
CA LEU A 169 -11.14 0.87 -13.56
C LEU A 169 -12.27 -0.14 -13.35
N LEU A 170 -13.38 0.28 -12.72
CA LEU A 170 -14.54 -0.61 -12.53
C LEU A 170 -15.07 -1.17 -13.86
N LEU A 171 -15.20 -0.32 -14.87
CA LEU A 171 -15.63 -0.74 -16.21
C LEU A 171 -14.62 -1.72 -16.82
N ALA A 172 -13.32 -1.41 -16.77
CA ALA A 172 -12.28 -2.25 -17.35
C ALA A 172 -12.19 -3.62 -16.65
N VAL A 173 -12.34 -3.65 -15.31
CA VAL A 173 -12.41 -4.90 -14.53
C VAL A 173 -13.62 -5.73 -14.95
N LEU A 174 -14.79 -5.11 -15.04
CA LEU A 174 -16.01 -5.79 -15.45
C LEU A 174 -15.85 -6.42 -16.86
N LEU A 175 -15.37 -5.65 -17.83
CA LEU A 175 -15.12 -6.15 -19.19
C LEU A 175 -14.09 -7.29 -19.22
N THR A 176 -13.02 -7.18 -18.41
CA THR A 176 -12.02 -8.25 -18.28
C THR A 176 -12.66 -9.53 -17.75
N LEU A 177 -13.48 -9.46 -16.71
CA LEU A 177 -14.12 -10.63 -16.11
C LEU A 177 -15.15 -11.24 -17.04
N LEU A 178 -15.98 -10.43 -17.72
CA LEU A 178 -16.97 -10.90 -18.70
C LEU A 178 -16.29 -11.66 -19.86
N TRP A 179 -15.05 -11.31 -20.17
CA TRP A 179 -14.30 -12.01 -21.20
C TRP A 179 -13.55 -13.25 -20.64
N VAL A 180 -12.84 -13.11 -19.50
CA VAL A 180 -11.95 -14.16 -18.96
C VAL A 180 -12.74 -15.34 -18.41
N VAL A 181 -13.83 -15.09 -17.66
CA VAL A 181 -14.56 -16.16 -16.96
C VAL A 181 -15.21 -17.18 -17.92
N PRO A 182 -15.88 -16.79 -19.01
CA PRO A 182 -16.44 -17.76 -19.96
C PRO A 182 -15.40 -18.59 -20.72
N GLN A 183 -14.15 -18.11 -20.83
CA GLN A 183 -13.05 -18.80 -21.50
C GLN A 183 -12.44 -19.94 -20.66
N ALA A 184 -12.86 -20.07 -19.41
CA ALA A 184 -12.35 -21.06 -18.48
C ALA A 184 -13.45 -22.10 -18.15
N PRO A 185 -13.79 -23.02 -19.06
CA PRO A 185 -14.78 -24.06 -18.80
C PRO A 185 -14.28 -24.94 -17.66
N GLY A 186 -15.09 -25.09 -16.62
CA GLY A 186 -14.69 -25.82 -15.42
C GLY A 186 -13.81 -25.03 -14.44
N LEU A 187 -13.94 -23.70 -14.44
CA LEU A 187 -13.23 -22.81 -13.49
C LEU A 187 -13.31 -23.36 -12.06
N SER A 188 -12.19 -23.86 -11.56
CA SER A 188 -12.11 -24.39 -10.21
C SER A 188 -11.72 -23.31 -9.22
N LEU A 189 -12.54 -23.12 -8.19
CA LEU A 189 -12.24 -22.25 -7.05
C LEU A 189 -11.21 -22.86 -6.09
N ALA A 190 -10.90 -24.16 -6.28
CA ALA A 190 -9.98 -24.90 -5.44
C ALA A 190 -8.51 -24.49 -5.68
N PRO A 191 -7.63 -24.65 -4.68
CA PRO A 191 -6.20 -24.48 -4.86
C PRO A 191 -5.61 -25.56 -5.78
N MET A 192 -4.44 -25.29 -6.37
CA MET A 192 -3.75 -26.28 -7.21
C MET A 192 -3.22 -27.48 -6.41
N LYS A 193 -2.84 -27.25 -5.14
CA LYS A 193 -2.36 -28.29 -4.23
C LYS A 193 -3.43 -28.61 -3.18
N SER A 194 -3.64 -29.88 -2.91
CA SER A 194 -4.55 -30.35 -1.87
C SER A 194 -3.97 -30.16 -0.47
N GLY A 195 -4.86 -30.09 0.52
CA GLY A 195 -4.51 -29.98 1.93
C GLY A 195 -4.74 -28.58 2.50
N PHE A 196 -5.10 -28.55 3.80
CA PHE A 196 -5.48 -27.32 4.50
C PHE A 196 -4.42 -26.22 4.39
N TRP A 197 -3.17 -26.51 4.72
CA TRP A 197 -2.08 -25.55 4.67
C TRP A 197 -1.66 -25.15 3.25
N ASN A 198 -1.84 -26.04 2.28
CA ASN A 198 -1.51 -25.77 0.87
C ASN A 198 -2.61 -24.96 0.14
N SER A 199 -3.72 -24.67 0.81
CA SER A 199 -4.82 -23.89 0.27
C SER A 199 -4.56 -22.37 0.26
N GLY A 200 -3.49 -21.89 0.88
CA GLY A 200 -3.20 -20.44 1.06
C GLY A 200 -3.66 -19.89 2.42
N ILE A 201 -4.09 -20.73 3.35
CA ILE A 201 -4.48 -20.33 4.71
C ILE A 201 -3.29 -19.74 5.49
N ASP A 202 -2.09 -20.25 5.31
CA ASP A 202 -0.87 -19.68 5.88
C ASP A 202 -0.68 -18.22 5.45
N LEU A 203 -0.90 -17.91 4.17
CA LEU A 203 -0.83 -16.55 3.66
C LEU A 203 -1.96 -15.67 4.22
N LEU A 204 -3.18 -16.20 4.37
CA LEU A 204 -4.30 -15.49 4.98
C LEU A 204 -3.97 -15.09 6.43
N LEU A 205 -3.37 -16.00 7.21
CA LEU A 205 -2.94 -15.71 8.58
C LEU A 205 -1.82 -14.67 8.63
N VAL A 206 -0.86 -14.72 7.71
CA VAL A 206 0.16 -13.68 7.54
C VAL A 206 -0.51 -12.33 7.27
N ALA A 207 -1.46 -12.27 6.34
CA ALA A 207 -2.15 -11.05 5.98
C ALA A 207 -2.96 -10.47 7.16
N LEU A 208 -3.60 -11.32 7.98
CA LEU A 208 -4.29 -10.89 9.21
C LEU A 208 -3.35 -10.24 10.21
N ILE A 209 -2.15 -10.77 10.39
CA ILE A 209 -1.14 -10.18 11.28
C ILE A 209 -0.64 -8.84 10.73
N GLN A 210 -0.47 -8.73 9.42
CA GLN A 210 0.14 -7.57 8.76
C GLN A 210 -0.86 -6.46 8.42
N CYS A 211 -2.16 -6.71 8.27
CA CYS A 211 -3.13 -5.77 7.68
C CYS A 211 -3.18 -4.41 8.39
N ILE A 212 -3.08 -4.38 9.72
CA ILE A 212 -3.14 -3.13 10.49
C ILE A 212 -1.82 -2.33 10.37
N PRO A 213 -0.64 -2.87 10.72
CA PRO A 213 0.60 -2.12 10.58
C PRO A 213 0.87 -1.73 9.12
N TYR A 214 0.46 -2.56 8.14
CA TYR A 214 0.57 -2.25 6.73
C TYR A 214 -0.21 -0.98 6.32
N ALA A 215 -1.42 -0.79 6.86
CA ALA A 215 -2.21 0.40 6.59
C ALA A 215 -1.60 1.69 7.17
N PHE A 216 -0.92 1.60 8.32
CA PHE A 216 -0.35 2.77 9.00
C PHE A 216 0.99 3.24 8.46
N HIS A 217 1.73 2.40 7.75
CA HIS A 217 2.96 2.86 7.11
C HIS A 217 2.75 3.45 5.72
N ASP A 218 1.51 3.46 5.23
CA ASP A 218 1.15 4.01 3.92
C ASP A 218 0.58 5.42 4.05
N PRO A 219 1.35 6.47 3.74
CA PRO A 219 0.90 7.85 3.85
C PRO A 219 -0.19 8.19 2.84
N VAL A 220 -0.25 7.50 1.70
CA VAL A 220 -1.32 7.67 0.71
C VAL A 220 -2.68 7.38 1.34
N LEU A 221 -2.77 6.32 2.15
CA LEU A 221 -3.97 5.98 2.90
C LEU A 221 -4.17 6.91 4.10
N THR A 222 -3.15 7.02 4.97
CA THR A 222 -3.30 7.71 6.26
C THR A 222 -3.57 9.20 6.11
N ASP A 223 -2.95 9.88 5.14
CA ASP A 223 -3.15 11.31 4.89
C ASP A 223 -4.59 11.64 4.54
N ARG A 224 -5.25 10.78 3.76
CA ARG A 224 -6.65 10.98 3.37
C ARG A 224 -7.62 10.99 4.57
N ALA A 225 -7.27 10.32 5.67
CA ALA A 225 -8.09 10.35 6.89
C ALA A 225 -8.08 11.69 7.63
N PHE A 226 -7.15 12.59 7.28
CA PHE A 226 -7.09 13.95 7.84
C PHE A 226 -7.77 15.01 6.97
N LEU A 227 -8.19 14.68 5.74
CA LEU A 227 -8.74 15.66 4.78
C LEU A 227 -10.17 16.08 5.09
N SER A 228 -10.97 15.24 5.75
CA SER A 228 -12.41 15.46 5.92
C SER A 228 -12.88 15.24 7.36
N GLY A 229 -14.13 15.59 7.65
CA GLY A 229 -14.74 15.36 8.96
C GLY A 229 -14.88 13.87 9.30
N ALA A 230 -14.96 13.52 10.57
CA ALA A 230 -14.98 12.14 11.07
C ALA A 230 -16.06 11.25 10.40
N LYS A 231 -17.29 11.76 10.20
CA LYS A 231 -18.38 11.01 9.56
C LYS A 231 -18.08 10.69 8.09
N THR A 232 -17.54 11.65 7.35
CA THR A 232 -17.11 11.48 5.95
C THR A 232 -15.96 10.49 5.86
N THR A 233 -14.94 10.64 6.70
CA THR A 233 -13.79 9.72 6.78
C THR A 233 -14.25 8.30 7.08
N TYR A 234 -15.09 8.08 8.11
CA TYR A 234 -15.59 6.76 8.47
C TYR A 234 -16.29 6.06 7.30
N ARG A 235 -17.25 6.76 6.67
CA ARG A 235 -18.03 6.22 5.54
C ARG A 235 -17.14 5.91 4.34
N ALA A 236 -16.22 6.80 3.99
CA ALA A 236 -15.33 6.63 2.86
C ALA A 236 -14.37 5.44 3.06
N TYR A 237 -13.80 5.30 4.26
CA TYR A 237 -12.89 4.19 4.58
C TYR A 237 -13.59 2.84 4.65
N LEU A 238 -14.81 2.80 5.19
CA LEU A 238 -15.62 1.57 5.21
C LEU A 238 -15.95 1.11 3.78
N LEU A 239 -16.47 2.03 2.96
CA LEU A 239 -16.81 1.73 1.55
C LEU A 239 -15.56 1.34 0.76
N ALA A 240 -14.44 2.06 0.96
CA ALA A 240 -13.19 1.75 0.26
C ALA A 240 -12.65 0.36 0.64
N GLY A 241 -12.73 -0.04 1.90
CA GLY A 241 -12.34 -1.37 2.34
C GLY A 241 -13.17 -2.47 1.68
N ILE A 242 -14.50 -2.31 1.67
CA ILE A 242 -15.42 -3.28 1.05
C ILE A 242 -15.19 -3.38 -0.46
N ILE A 243 -15.19 -2.24 -1.16
CA ILE A 243 -15.02 -2.22 -2.62
C ILE A 243 -13.63 -2.74 -3.02
N GLY A 244 -12.58 -2.30 -2.32
CA GLY A 244 -11.21 -2.74 -2.59
C GLY A 244 -11.02 -4.24 -2.39
N ALA A 245 -11.50 -4.79 -1.26
CA ALA A 245 -11.46 -6.22 -1.00
C ALA A 245 -12.21 -7.02 -2.07
N SER A 246 -13.42 -6.57 -2.46
CA SER A 246 -14.22 -7.21 -3.51
C SER A 246 -13.49 -7.23 -4.86
N LEU A 247 -12.87 -6.11 -5.26
CA LEU A 247 -12.12 -6.03 -6.51
C LEU A 247 -10.90 -6.97 -6.51
N ILE A 248 -10.20 -7.09 -5.40
CA ILE A 248 -9.07 -8.03 -5.27
C ILE A 248 -9.53 -9.48 -5.42
N VAL A 249 -10.64 -9.86 -4.77
CA VAL A 249 -11.22 -11.20 -4.94
C VAL A 249 -11.62 -11.42 -6.39
N LEU A 250 -12.28 -10.46 -7.03
CA LEU A 250 -12.66 -10.55 -8.45
C LEU A 250 -11.45 -10.70 -9.37
N PHE A 251 -10.35 -9.99 -9.10
CA PHE A 251 -9.11 -10.16 -9.89
C PHE A 251 -8.46 -11.53 -9.73
N SER A 252 -8.66 -12.23 -8.60
CA SER A 252 -8.15 -13.59 -8.46
C SER A 252 -8.74 -14.57 -9.47
N PHE A 253 -9.96 -14.29 -10.00
CA PHE A 253 -10.57 -15.09 -11.08
C PHE A 253 -9.77 -15.03 -12.39
N VAL A 254 -9.14 -13.89 -12.70
CA VAL A 254 -8.22 -13.79 -13.85
C VAL A 254 -7.07 -14.78 -13.71
N GLY A 255 -6.52 -14.92 -12.52
CA GLY A 255 -5.47 -15.88 -12.23
C GLY A 255 -5.95 -17.33 -12.29
N MET A 256 -7.14 -17.61 -11.76
CA MET A 256 -7.74 -18.94 -11.86
C MET A 256 -7.99 -19.33 -13.34
N ALA A 257 -8.45 -18.39 -14.15
CA ALA A 257 -8.62 -18.63 -15.60
C ALA A 257 -7.29 -18.84 -16.34
N ALA A 258 -6.22 -18.16 -15.92
CA ALA A 258 -4.89 -18.33 -16.50
C ALA A 258 -4.35 -19.78 -16.40
N ARG A 259 -4.91 -20.64 -15.51
CA ARG A 259 -4.58 -22.07 -15.43
C ARG A 259 -4.94 -22.84 -16.72
N PHE A 260 -5.99 -22.40 -17.42
CA PHE A 260 -6.51 -23.08 -18.62
C PHE A 260 -5.81 -22.63 -19.90
N VAL A 261 -5.14 -21.52 -19.86
CA VAL A 261 -4.51 -20.92 -21.05
C VAL A 261 -3.19 -21.60 -21.41
N GLY A 262 -2.59 -22.36 -20.47
CA GLY A 262 -1.24 -22.90 -20.64
C GLY A 262 -0.18 -21.80 -20.64
N GLY A 263 1.08 -22.14 -20.40
CA GLY A 263 2.16 -21.19 -20.52
C GLY A 263 3.21 -21.28 -19.39
N ASN A 264 4.15 -20.35 -19.39
CA ASN A 264 5.25 -20.33 -18.44
C ASN A 264 4.80 -19.80 -17.08
N ALA A 265 4.91 -20.58 -16.02
CA ALA A 265 4.58 -20.19 -14.65
C ALA A 265 5.43 -19.02 -14.13
N ALA A 266 6.57 -18.73 -14.76
CA ALA A 266 7.40 -17.56 -14.44
C ALA A 266 6.81 -16.22 -14.94
N VAL A 267 5.84 -16.26 -15.86
CA VAL A 267 5.12 -15.07 -16.33
C VAL A 267 3.95 -14.79 -15.39
N ASP A 268 3.73 -13.52 -15.05
CA ASP A 268 2.61 -13.12 -14.22
C ASP A 268 1.26 -13.52 -14.83
N ALA A 269 0.36 -14.04 -14.01
CA ALA A 269 -0.93 -14.56 -14.45
C ALA A 269 -1.77 -13.57 -15.27
N PRO A 270 -1.86 -12.25 -14.93
CA PRO A 270 -2.61 -11.32 -15.75
C PRO A 270 -1.95 -11.05 -17.11
N VAL A 271 -0.62 -11.06 -17.22
CA VAL A 271 0.07 -10.93 -18.51
C VAL A 271 -0.17 -12.15 -19.37
N GLN A 272 -0.10 -13.35 -18.77
CA GLN A 272 -0.39 -14.61 -19.46
C GLN A 272 -1.83 -14.68 -19.98
N ALA A 273 -2.81 -14.37 -19.13
CA ALA A 273 -4.22 -14.32 -19.53
C ALA A 273 -4.47 -13.29 -20.66
N ALA A 274 -3.84 -12.12 -20.56
CA ALA A 274 -3.96 -11.07 -21.56
C ALA A 274 -3.37 -11.47 -22.92
N ALA A 275 -2.17 -12.08 -22.92
CA ALA A 275 -1.53 -12.54 -24.15
C ALA A 275 -2.36 -13.61 -24.89
N ALA A 276 -2.95 -14.53 -24.15
CA ALA A 276 -3.82 -15.56 -24.71
C ALA A 276 -5.15 -15.02 -25.27
N GLY A 277 -5.65 -13.91 -24.71
CA GLY A 277 -6.86 -13.27 -25.13
C GLY A 277 -6.74 -12.44 -26.40
N GLY A 278 -5.52 -12.30 -26.93
CA GLY A 278 -5.25 -11.50 -28.11
C GLY A 278 -5.17 -9.99 -27.83
N ALA A 279 -4.96 -9.20 -28.89
CA ALA A 279 -4.63 -7.78 -28.80
C ALA A 279 -5.67 -6.94 -28.02
N GLY A 280 -6.96 -7.24 -28.15
CA GLY A 280 -8.03 -6.50 -27.45
C GLY A 280 -7.95 -6.67 -25.93
N ILE A 281 -7.73 -7.89 -25.45
CA ILE A 281 -7.64 -8.17 -24.02
C ILE A 281 -6.31 -7.69 -23.46
N LEU A 282 -5.23 -7.81 -24.23
CA LEU A 282 -3.94 -7.24 -23.85
C LEU A 282 -4.06 -5.71 -23.62
N ALA A 283 -4.72 -5.01 -24.55
CA ALA A 283 -4.97 -3.58 -24.41
C ALA A 283 -5.87 -3.25 -23.20
N LEU A 284 -6.91 -4.05 -22.96
CA LEU A 284 -7.81 -3.88 -21.81
C LEU A 284 -7.08 -4.09 -20.47
N MET A 285 -6.30 -5.15 -20.37
CA MET A 285 -5.50 -5.44 -19.17
C MET A 285 -4.42 -4.37 -18.93
N LEU A 286 -3.75 -3.92 -19.99
CA LEU A 286 -2.81 -2.80 -19.90
C LEU A 286 -3.54 -1.53 -19.41
N CYS A 287 -4.74 -1.26 -19.89
CA CYS A 287 -5.56 -0.14 -19.42
C CYS A 287 -5.86 -0.24 -17.91
N VAL A 288 -6.24 -1.43 -17.42
CA VAL A 288 -6.44 -1.71 -15.98
C VAL A 288 -5.17 -1.38 -15.20
N MET A 289 -4.01 -1.86 -15.66
CA MET A 289 -2.73 -1.65 -14.97
C MET A 289 -2.29 -0.17 -14.99
N MET A 290 -2.51 0.52 -16.10
CA MET A 290 -2.20 1.95 -16.22
C MET A 290 -3.14 2.82 -15.35
N LEU A 291 -4.42 2.50 -15.26
CA LEU A 291 -5.38 3.23 -14.42
C LEU A 291 -5.05 3.05 -12.93
N SER A 292 -4.82 1.82 -12.52
CA SER A 292 -4.47 1.46 -11.15
C SER A 292 -3.09 2.00 -10.76
N GLY A 293 -2.05 1.70 -11.55
CA GLY A 293 -0.69 2.18 -11.29
C GLY A 293 -0.57 3.71 -11.38
N GLY A 294 -1.32 4.36 -12.29
CA GLY A 294 -1.34 5.81 -12.44
C GLY A 294 -1.87 6.54 -11.22
N SER A 295 -3.00 6.08 -10.66
CA SER A 295 -3.55 6.64 -9.42
C SER A 295 -2.64 6.37 -8.20
N THR A 296 -1.99 5.21 -8.17
CA THR A 296 -1.01 4.94 -7.10
C THR A 296 0.17 5.89 -7.19
N LEU A 297 0.72 6.10 -8.38
CA LEU A 297 1.89 6.97 -8.58
C LEU A 297 1.58 8.44 -8.29
N ASP A 298 0.45 8.98 -8.77
CA ASP A 298 0.10 10.37 -8.52
C ASP A 298 -0.14 10.64 -7.02
N SER A 299 -0.76 9.69 -6.34
CA SER A 299 -0.93 9.70 -4.90
C SER A 299 0.40 9.60 -4.15
N THR A 300 1.31 8.75 -4.63
CA THR A 300 2.68 8.62 -4.10
C THR A 300 3.47 9.92 -4.23
N PHE A 301 3.41 10.57 -5.39
CA PHE A 301 4.07 11.87 -5.61
C PHE A 301 3.45 12.96 -4.73
N SER A 302 2.13 13.00 -4.61
CA SER A 302 1.44 13.97 -3.75
C SER A 302 1.78 13.79 -2.28
N SER A 303 1.82 12.54 -1.79
CA SER A 303 2.21 12.21 -0.41
C SER A 303 3.69 12.49 -0.14
N THR A 304 4.58 12.23 -1.11
CA THR A 304 6.00 12.63 -1.02
C THR A 304 6.14 14.15 -0.86
N SER A 305 5.44 14.89 -1.69
CA SER A 305 5.43 16.35 -1.65
C SER A 305 4.96 16.90 -0.31
N LYS A 306 3.85 16.36 0.22
CA LYS A 306 3.34 16.71 1.55
C LYS A 306 4.33 16.35 2.65
N ALA A 307 4.89 15.15 2.62
CA ALA A 307 5.85 14.65 3.59
C ALA A 307 7.08 15.56 3.69
N VAL A 308 7.65 15.96 2.56
CA VAL A 308 8.84 16.82 2.51
C VAL A 308 8.51 18.24 2.98
N VAL A 309 7.42 18.83 2.48
CA VAL A 309 7.12 20.24 2.71
C VAL A 309 6.44 20.49 4.05
N LEU A 310 5.38 19.73 4.37
CA LEU A 310 4.57 19.98 5.56
C LEU A 310 5.08 19.25 6.80
N ASP A 311 5.50 17.99 6.66
CA ASP A 311 5.88 17.18 7.81
C ASP A 311 7.38 17.38 8.17
N LEU A 312 8.29 17.41 7.19
CA LEU A 312 9.71 17.71 7.39
C LEU A 312 10.03 19.21 7.40
N LYS A 313 9.08 20.06 6.97
CA LYS A 313 9.22 21.52 6.90
C LYS A 313 10.41 21.99 6.04
N VAL A 314 10.64 21.33 4.91
CA VAL A 314 11.71 21.67 3.97
C VAL A 314 11.21 22.70 2.97
N GLY A 315 12.06 23.72 2.72
CA GLY A 315 11.85 24.73 1.68
C GLY A 315 10.99 25.91 2.13
N TRP A 316 11.19 27.03 1.44
CA TRP A 316 10.54 28.34 1.70
C TRP A 316 9.41 28.65 0.69
N GLN A 317 9.44 27.97 -0.48
CA GLN A 317 8.38 28.05 -1.48
C GLN A 317 7.64 26.69 -1.53
N PRO A 318 6.58 26.50 -0.74
CA PRO A 318 5.98 25.18 -0.50
C PRO A 318 5.60 24.43 -1.78
N VAL A 319 4.90 25.07 -2.72
CA VAL A 319 4.44 24.39 -3.94
C VAL A 319 5.61 24.04 -4.87
N LEU A 320 6.61 24.94 -5.02
CA LEU A 320 7.80 24.66 -5.82
C LEU A 320 8.63 23.53 -5.22
N THR A 321 8.90 23.59 -3.91
CA THR A 321 9.62 22.53 -3.19
C THR A 321 8.86 21.19 -3.30
N GLY A 322 7.54 21.22 -3.22
CA GLY A 322 6.69 20.05 -3.42
C GLY A 322 6.84 19.45 -4.82
N ARG A 323 6.85 20.27 -5.87
CA ARG A 323 7.08 19.82 -7.26
C ARG A 323 8.48 19.22 -7.43
N ILE A 324 9.50 19.84 -6.87
CA ILE A 324 10.89 19.31 -6.92
C ILE A 324 10.98 17.95 -6.23
N SER A 325 10.34 17.78 -5.07
CA SER A 325 10.33 16.49 -4.36
C SER A 325 9.60 15.38 -5.12
N MET A 326 8.53 15.71 -5.87
CA MET A 326 7.86 14.77 -6.78
C MET A 326 8.79 14.31 -7.90
N ILE A 327 9.51 15.25 -8.53
CA ILE A 327 10.48 14.94 -9.59
C ILE A 327 11.61 14.06 -9.06
N ALA A 328 12.16 14.41 -7.90
CA ALA A 328 13.21 13.62 -7.25
C ALA A 328 12.72 12.19 -6.93
N MET A 329 11.51 12.05 -6.40
CA MET A 329 10.92 10.73 -6.11
C MET A 329 10.67 9.92 -7.40
N ALA A 330 10.24 10.54 -8.48
CA ALA A 330 10.04 9.86 -9.76
C ALA A 330 11.37 9.33 -10.35
N ILE A 331 12.43 10.10 -10.25
CA ILE A 331 13.77 9.69 -10.73
C ILE A 331 14.33 8.58 -9.85
N LEU A 332 14.44 8.83 -8.54
CA LEU A 332 15.03 7.90 -7.59
C LEU A 332 14.22 6.61 -7.49
N GLY A 333 12.89 6.72 -7.44
CA GLY A 333 11.99 5.59 -7.28
C GLY A 333 12.00 4.60 -8.47
N ASN A 334 12.52 4.97 -9.63
CA ASN A 334 12.66 4.06 -10.77
C ASN A 334 14.03 3.35 -10.83
N LEU A 335 15.03 3.73 -10.00
CA LEU A 335 16.35 3.11 -10.02
C LEU A 335 16.34 1.58 -9.79
N PRO A 336 15.49 1.00 -8.91
CA PRO A 336 15.48 -0.45 -8.70
C PRO A 336 15.09 -1.28 -9.93
N MET A 337 14.37 -0.70 -10.89
CA MET A 337 14.03 -1.38 -12.14
C MET A 337 15.27 -1.81 -12.94
N LEU A 338 16.35 -1.05 -12.82
CA LEU A 338 17.62 -1.36 -13.47
C LEU A 338 18.33 -2.58 -12.86
N LEU A 339 17.88 -3.02 -11.67
CA LEU A 339 18.47 -4.11 -10.89
C LEU A 339 17.69 -5.44 -10.99
N GLY A 340 16.56 -5.48 -11.72
CA GLY A 340 15.79 -6.72 -11.97
C GLY A 340 15.16 -7.37 -10.75
N THR A 341 14.62 -6.59 -9.81
CA THR A 341 14.06 -7.09 -8.54
C THR A 341 12.68 -7.77 -8.68
N ASN A 342 12.41 -8.80 -7.86
CA ASN A 342 11.11 -9.50 -7.82
C ASN A 342 10.10 -8.77 -6.92
N ILE A 343 8.94 -8.37 -7.48
CA ILE A 343 7.92 -7.53 -6.85
C ILE A 343 7.23 -8.21 -5.66
N LEU A 344 6.84 -9.48 -5.80
CA LEU A 344 6.11 -10.20 -4.75
C LEU A 344 6.97 -10.40 -3.50
N LYS A 345 8.21 -10.82 -3.70
CA LYS A 345 9.17 -11.04 -2.60
C LYS A 345 9.44 -9.74 -1.83
N ALA A 346 9.59 -8.61 -2.53
CA ALA A 346 9.78 -7.32 -1.89
C ALA A 346 8.58 -6.89 -1.04
N THR A 347 7.35 -7.19 -1.47
CA THR A 347 6.12 -6.82 -0.75
C THR A 347 5.96 -7.62 0.55
N THR A 348 6.17 -8.94 0.52
CA THR A 348 5.98 -9.82 1.70
C THR A 348 7.03 -9.58 2.78
N VAL A 349 8.28 -9.32 2.39
CA VAL A 349 9.38 -8.97 3.31
C VAL A 349 9.08 -7.64 4.02
N SER A 350 8.66 -6.63 3.28
CA SER A 350 8.31 -5.32 3.87
C SER A 350 7.18 -5.44 4.89
N GLY A 351 6.23 -6.37 4.70
CA GLY A 351 5.14 -6.64 5.64
C GLY A 351 5.61 -7.07 7.03
N THR A 352 6.66 -7.90 7.13
CA THR A 352 7.24 -8.31 8.42
C THR A 352 7.99 -7.15 9.08
N MET A 353 8.72 -6.33 8.29
CA MET A 353 9.50 -5.20 8.81
C MET A 353 8.67 -4.12 9.50
N ILE A 354 7.38 -4.01 9.18
CA ILE A 354 6.50 -2.98 9.75
C ILE A 354 5.66 -3.45 10.94
N LEU A 355 5.77 -4.70 11.37
CA LEU A 355 4.98 -5.24 12.49
C LEU A 355 5.19 -4.45 13.79
N GLY A 356 6.34 -3.81 13.96
CA GLY A 356 6.62 -2.90 15.10
C GLY A 356 5.68 -1.71 15.20
N LEU A 357 4.96 -1.35 14.14
CA LEU A 357 3.95 -0.30 14.17
C LEU A 357 2.61 -0.75 14.81
N ALA A 358 2.36 -2.07 14.89
CA ALA A 358 1.12 -2.59 15.46
C ALA A 358 0.88 -2.13 16.92
N PRO A 359 1.80 -2.32 17.88
CA PRO A 359 1.57 -1.88 19.26
C PRO A 359 1.45 -0.34 19.37
N ILE A 360 2.08 0.42 18.49
CA ILE A 360 2.06 1.88 18.50
C ILE A 360 0.66 2.40 18.17
N PHE A 361 0.03 1.88 17.13
CA PHE A 361 -1.28 2.35 16.64
C PHE A 361 -2.47 1.61 17.27
N LEU A 362 -2.29 0.40 17.80
CA LEU A 362 -3.36 -0.30 18.51
C LEU A 362 -3.47 0.12 19.99
N SER A 363 -2.36 0.57 20.60
CA SER A 363 -2.37 1.07 21.98
C SER A 363 -2.26 2.61 22.03
N LEU A 364 -3.24 3.31 21.44
CA LEU A 364 -3.27 4.77 21.41
C LEU A 364 -3.12 5.38 22.81
N SER A 365 -2.36 6.48 22.91
CA SER A 365 -2.13 7.23 24.17
C SER A 365 -2.47 8.70 23.99
N ARG A 366 -2.74 9.35 25.11
CA ARG A 366 -2.81 10.82 25.24
C ARG A 366 -1.58 11.36 25.98
N GLU A 367 -0.85 10.50 26.64
CA GLU A 367 0.32 10.86 27.44
C GLU A 367 1.59 10.55 26.65
N GLN A 368 2.63 11.31 26.93
CA GLN A 368 3.95 11.05 26.38
C GLN A 368 4.47 9.69 26.84
N ARG A 369 5.17 9.03 25.95
CA ARG A 369 5.81 7.73 26.18
C ARG A 369 7.31 7.83 25.94
N PRO A 370 8.12 6.97 26.56
CA PRO A 370 9.56 6.93 26.28
C PRO A 370 9.81 6.69 24.78
N GLN A 371 10.80 7.36 24.21
CA GLN A 371 11.18 7.17 22.79
C GLN A 371 11.53 5.72 22.49
N GLY A 372 12.09 4.97 23.46
CA GLY A 372 12.37 3.56 23.33
C GLY A 372 11.14 2.70 23.02
N ALA A 373 9.93 3.12 23.48
CA ALA A 373 8.68 2.44 23.16
C ALA A 373 8.28 2.58 21.67
N PHE A 374 8.91 3.50 20.92
CA PHE A 374 8.79 3.59 19.47
C PHE A 374 9.95 2.88 18.76
N PHE A 375 11.19 3.26 19.07
CA PHE A 375 12.38 2.78 18.36
C PHE A 375 12.63 1.29 18.51
N ALA A 376 12.41 0.74 19.71
CA ALA A 376 12.75 -0.66 19.96
C ALA A 376 11.83 -1.64 19.21
N PRO A 377 10.48 -1.56 19.26
CA PRO A 377 9.62 -2.46 18.50
C PRO A 377 9.75 -2.28 16.98
N VAL A 378 9.90 -1.02 16.49
CA VAL A 378 10.03 -0.76 15.05
C VAL A 378 11.40 -1.23 14.54
N GLY A 379 12.50 -0.92 15.25
CA GLY A 379 13.83 -1.40 14.90
C GLY A 379 13.92 -2.92 14.93
N LEU A 380 13.36 -3.55 15.98
CA LEU A 380 13.32 -5.01 16.09
C LEU A 380 12.58 -5.66 14.90
N SER A 381 11.42 -5.15 14.52
CA SER A 381 10.66 -5.71 13.38
C SER A 381 11.39 -5.52 12.05
N VAL A 382 12.11 -4.40 11.85
CA VAL A 382 12.95 -4.20 10.66
C VAL A 382 14.06 -5.24 10.60
N VAL A 383 14.77 -5.47 11.72
CA VAL A 383 15.85 -6.47 11.79
C VAL A 383 15.33 -7.87 11.55
N LEU A 384 14.25 -8.27 12.26
CA LEU A 384 13.67 -9.62 12.09
C LEU A 384 13.10 -9.83 10.68
N GLY A 385 12.48 -8.81 10.09
CA GLY A 385 12.02 -8.85 8.70
C GLY A 385 13.17 -9.01 7.71
N ALA A 386 14.28 -8.30 7.90
CA ALA A 386 15.48 -8.47 7.07
C ALA A 386 16.10 -9.86 7.22
N VAL A 387 16.20 -10.36 8.46
CA VAL A 387 16.70 -11.71 8.74
C VAL A 387 15.82 -12.78 8.09
N SER A 388 14.48 -12.64 8.20
CA SER A 388 13.54 -13.58 7.58
C SER A 388 13.66 -13.63 6.05
N ALA A 389 14.04 -12.51 5.43
CA ALA A 389 14.23 -12.41 3.98
C ALA A 389 15.53 -13.06 3.50
N ILE A 390 16.62 -12.87 4.28
CA ILE A 390 17.96 -13.35 3.92
C ILE A 390 18.15 -14.82 4.30
N LYS A 391 17.66 -15.19 5.49
CA LYS A 391 17.80 -16.53 6.07
C LYS A 391 16.45 -17.02 6.64
N PRO A 392 15.47 -17.37 5.80
CA PRO A 392 14.15 -17.80 6.27
C PRO A 392 14.20 -19.04 7.16
N ASP A 393 15.18 -19.92 6.94
CA ASP A 393 15.38 -21.18 7.69
C ASP A 393 16.16 -20.99 9.01
N LEU A 394 16.55 -19.76 9.38
CA LEU A 394 17.17 -19.49 10.68
C LEU A 394 16.20 -19.81 11.83
N LEU A 395 14.89 -19.67 11.61
CA LEU A 395 13.89 -20.15 12.54
C LEU A 395 13.66 -21.66 12.28
N PRO A 396 14.02 -22.55 13.24
CA PRO A 396 14.06 -23.99 12.98
C PRO A 396 12.68 -24.65 12.89
N TRP A 397 11.61 -23.92 13.19
CA TRP A 397 10.24 -24.41 13.16
C TRP A 397 9.37 -23.57 12.22
N LYS A 398 8.33 -24.21 11.69
CA LYS A 398 7.36 -23.63 10.75
C LYS A 398 5.95 -23.79 11.32
N ILE A 399 5.03 -22.91 10.96
CA ILE A 399 3.62 -23.04 11.32
C ILE A 399 2.88 -23.59 10.12
N GLY A 400 2.50 -24.87 10.18
CA GLY A 400 1.89 -25.59 9.07
C GLY A 400 2.90 -26.14 8.07
N SER A 401 2.39 -26.70 6.97
CA SER A 401 3.16 -27.31 5.87
C SER A 401 3.01 -26.58 4.53
N GLY A 402 2.38 -25.40 4.53
CA GLY A 402 2.16 -24.62 3.33
C GLY A 402 3.42 -23.88 2.84
N GLU A 403 3.33 -23.29 1.66
CA GLU A 403 4.43 -22.55 1.03
C GLU A 403 4.89 -21.34 1.86
N ASN A 404 3.99 -20.75 2.66
CA ASN A 404 4.27 -19.57 3.50
C ASN A 404 4.45 -19.92 4.98
N ALA A 405 4.60 -21.19 5.33
CA ALA A 405 4.72 -21.69 6.71
C ALA A 405 5.87 -21.05 7.50
N SER A 406 7.03 -20.84 6.86
CA SER A 406 8.16 -20.13 7.45
C SER A 406 7.85 -18.64 7.65
N LEU A 407 7.27 -17.99 6.66
CA LEU A 407 6.86 -16.57 6.75
C LEU A 407 5.85 -16.36 7.87
N LEU A 408 4.86 -17.27 8.03
CA LEU A 408 3.90 -17.24 9.11
C LEU A 408 4.57 -17.35 10.48
N ALA A 409 5.52 -18.28 10.63
CA ALA A 409 6.28 -18.45 11.87
C ALA A 409 7.06 -17.17 12.23
N TRP A 410 7.76 -16.57 11.26
CA TRP A 410 8.47 -15.31 11.46
C TRP A 410 7.53 -14.16 11.86
N ASN A 411 6.34 -14.07 11.25
CA ASN A 411 5.37 -13.03 11.60
C ASN A 411 4.82 -13.22 13.02
N VAL A 412 4.52 -14.45 13.43
CA VAL A 412 4.04 -14.75 14.80
C VAL A 412 5.11 -14.42 15.84
N VAL A 413 6.36 -14.82 15.61
CA VAL A 413 7.47 -14.48 16.52
C VAL A 413 7.67 -12.97 16.58
N THR A 414 7.72 -12.32 15.42
CA THR A 414 7.97 -10.87 15.37
C THR A 414 6.88 -10.10 16.09
N ILE A 415 5.59 -10.40 15.83
CA ILE A 415 4.47 -9.67 16.47
C ILE A 415 4.48 -9.89 17.98
N ALA A 416 4.76 -11.09 18.47
CA ALA A 416 4.87 -11.37 19.90
C ALA A 416 6.01 -10.57 20.54
N LEU A 417 7.20 -10.61 19.95
CA LEU A 417 8.38 -9.90 20.47
C LEU A 417 8.19 -8.38 20.48
N VAL A 418 7.63 -7.78 19.43
CA VAL A 418 7.41 -6.31 19.40
C VAL A 418 6.41 -5.86 20.44
N TRP A 419 5.37 -6.67 20.76
CA TRP A 419 4.44 -6.35 21.85
C TRP A 419 5.10 -6.45 23.23
N VAL A 420 5.93 -7.47 23.48
CA VAL A 420 6.68 -7.61 24.73
C VAL A 420 7.64 -6.43 24.91
N VAL A 421 8.44 -6.12 23.88
CA VAL A 421 9.42 -5.02 23.95
C VAL A 421 8.71 -3.68 24.14
N PHE A 422 7.64 -3.42 23.40
CA PHE A 422 6.83 -2.21 23.58
C PHE A 422 6.30 -2.08 25.02
N GLY A 423 5.73 -3.17 25.57
CA GLY A 423 5.18 -3.22 26.92
C GLY A 423 6.24 -2.92 27.98
N LEU A 424 7.43 -3.48 27.84
CA LEU A 424 8.56 -3.23 28.74
C LEU A 424 8.96 -1.76 28.80
N PHE A 425 9.11 -1.10 27.65
CA PHE A 425 9.46 0.33 27.60
C PHE A 425 8.35 1.22 28.17
N VAL A 426 7.07 0.91 27.89
CA VAL A 426 5.94 1.67 28.48
C VAL A 426 5.89 1.50 29.99
N TRP A 427 6.12 0.30 30.51
CA TRP A 427 6.16 0.02 31.96
C TRP A 427 7.32 0.76 32.64
N GLN A 428 8.53 0.72 32.07
CA GLN A 428 9.69 1.45 32.58
C GLN A 428 9.43 2.96 32.64
N GLY A 429 8.81 3.54 31.62
CA GLY A 429 8.45 4.95 31.57
C GLY A 429 7.49 5.34 32.71
N LYS A 430 6.43 4.55 32.94
CA LYS A 430 5.51 4.79 34.05
C LYS A 430 6.20 4.73 35.44
N LYS A 431 7.09 3.75 35.62
CA LYS A 431 7.85 3.61 36.86
C LYS A 431 8.78 4.82 37.15
N SER A 432 9.38 5.39 36.09
CA SER A 432 10.22 6.58 36.20
C SER A 432 9.39 7.83 36.54
N GLN A 433 8.24 8.02 35.91
CA GLN A 433 7.32 9.14 36.22
C GLN A 433 6.83 9.09 37.67
N ASN A 434 6.39 7.91 38.15
CA ASN A 434 5.93 7.72 39.52
C ASN A 434 7.01 7.96 40.58
N LYS A 435 8.29 7.79 40.23
CA LYS A 435 9.41 8.13 41.13
C LYS A 435 9.65 9.64 41.23
N MET A 436 9.45 10.36 40.10
CA MET A 436 9.61 11.84 40.07
C MET A 436 8.47 12.57 40.79
N THR A 437 7.24 12.05 40.73
CA THR A 437 6.09 12.65 41.45
C THR A 437 6.08 12.35 42.96
N ARG A 438 6.89 11.40 43.43
CA ARG A 438 7.04 11.07 44.88
C ARG A 438 8.21 11.77 45.54
N ARG A 439 9.02 12.52 44.79
CA ARG A 439 10.07 13.45 45.26
C ARG A 439 9.60 14.89 45.18
#